data_d34a9bc9a3d41eed20ce37ee3f93fbda
#
_entry.id   d34a9bc9a3d41eed20ce37ee3f93fbda
#
_cell.length_a   1.000
_cell.length_b   1.000
_cell.length_c   1.000
_cell.angle_alpha   90.00
_cell.angle_beta   90.00
_cell.angle_gamma   90.00
#
_symmetry.space_group_name_H-M   'P 1'
#
loop_
_entity.id
_entity.type
_entity.pdbx_description
1 polymer ?
#
loop_
_entity_poly.entity_id
_entity_poly.type
_entity_poly.pdbx_seq_one_letter_code
_entity_poly.pdbx_strand_id
1 'polypeptide(L)'
;VSWRAGGRARVFYQPAGIPDLCAFLRTRGPAESILFVGLGSNLLVRDGGFDGTVVFTHHALTGIRQQAAGIRPTFSAGAGVPAPHLARYVAKHGGGGAEWMAGVPGTLGGALAMNAGCYGGQAWDHVLAVETVDRNGNLRTRGPSDYDVGYRHVALKGGGEEWFVSGVFVFERGEEAAAMARMRQLLTTRVATQPLNQPNAGSVFRNPPGDHAARQHDLDGIRGR
;
A
#
# COMPACT_ATOMS: atom_id res chain seq x y z
N VAL A 1 12.82 -0.97 -6.55
CA VAL A 1 11.68 -0.40 -7.29
C VAL A 1 11.35 -1.26 -8.50
N SER A 2 10.07 -1.30 -8.88
CA SER A 2 9.59 -2.16 -9.98
C SER A 2 10.15 -1.80 -11.36
N TRP A 3 10.53 -0.55 -11.57
CA TRP A 3 11.19 -0.08 -12.79
C TRP A 3 12.60 -0.65 -13.00
N ARG A 4 13.24 -1.18 -11.95
CA ARG A 4 14.64 -1.64 -11.96
C ARG A 4 15.63 -0.58 -12.43
N ALA A 5 15.30 0.70 -12.23
CA ALA A 5 16.09 1.86 -12.60
C ALA A 5 16.09 2.89 -11.46
N GLY A 6 17.05 3.82 -11.48
CA GLY A 6 17.20 4.93 -10.55
C GLY A 6 18.44 4.83 -9.67
N GLY A 7 18.84 5.99 -9.11
CA GLY A 7 19.99 6.13 -8.24
C GLY A 7 19.76 5.56 -6.83
N ARG A 8 20.81 5.60 -6.03
CA ARG A 8 20.86 5.04 -4.67
C ARG A 8 20.25 5.99 -3.65
N ALA A 9 19.73 5.44 -2.54
CA ALA A 9 19.48 6.21 -1.33
C ALA A 9 20.79 6.41 -0.56
N ARG A 10 20.93 7.55 0.16
CA ARG A 10 22.07 7.80 1.05
C ARG A 10 22.11 6.76 2.17
N VAL A 11 20.97 6.48 2.79
CA VAL A 11 20.80 5.44 3.81
C VAL A 11 19.67 4.51 3.41
N PHE A 12 19.90 3.21 3.50
CA PHE A 12 18.87 2.19 3.38
C PHE A 12 18.75 1.47 4.72
N TYR A 13 17.56 1.51 5.31
CA TYR A 13 17.30 0.91 6.62
C TYR A 13 16.10 -0.04 6.55
N GLN A 14 16.29 -1.23 7.08
CA GLN A 14 15.25 -2.24 7.24
C GLN A 14 15.09 -2.53 8.72
N PRO A 15 13.98 -2.13 9.36
CA PRO A 15 13.79 -2.35 10.79
C PRO A 15 13.58 -3.83 11.12
N ALA A 16 14.04 -4.27 12.27
CA ALA A 16 13.73 -5.59 12.79
C ALA A 16 12.27 -5.70 13.31
N GLY A 17 11.62 -4.58 13.56
CA GLY A 17 10.25 -4.47 14.03
C GLY A 17 9.90 -3.04 14.42
N ILE A 18 8.69 -2.83 14.96
CA ILE A 18 8.22 -1.49 15.36
C ILE A 18 9.11 -0.86 16.46
N PRO A 19 9.53 -1.56 17.52
CA PRO A 19 10.41 -0.96 18.54
C PRO A 19 11.74 -0.47 17.97
N ASP A 20 12.35 -1.25 17.09
CA ASP A 20 13.61 -0.90 16.41
C ASP A 20 13.42 0.30 15.48
N LEU A 21 12.31 0.33 14.71
CA LEU A 21 11.94 1.48 13.89
C LEU A 21 11.82 2.76 14.71
N CYS A 22 11.11 2.70 15.84
CA CYS A 22 10.93 3.85 16.73
C CYS A 22 12.28 4.34 17.30
N ALA A 23 13.15 3.42 17.71
CA ALA A 23 14.49 3.74 18.20
C ALA A 23 15.34 4.39 17.10
N PHE A 24 15.30 3.85 15.89
CA PHE A 24 16.01 4.38 14.74
C PHE A 24 15.56 5.81 14.39
N LEU A 25 14.24 6.05 14.32
CA LEU A 25 13.70 7.38 13.98
C LEU A 25 14.17 8.46 14.97
N ARG A 26 14.24 8.15 16.26
CA ARG A 26 14.76 9.07 17.29
C ARG A 26 16.20 9.53 17.06
N THR A 27 16.97 8.76 16.31
CA THR A 27 18.36 9.10 15.98
C THR A 27 18.48 9.96 14.72
N ARG A 28 17.40 10.21 13.99
CA ARG A 28 17.43 10.98 12.74
C ARG A 28 17.30 12.49 13.00
N GLY A 29 18.05 13.25 12.23
CA GLY A 29 17.98 14.70 12.30
C GLY A 29 16.64 15.26 11.81
N PRO A 30 16.16 16.39 12.32
CA PRO A 30 14.86 16.96 11.93
C PRO A 30 14.79 17.38 10.45
N ALA A 31 15.93 17.70 9.84
CA ALA A 31 16.02 18.08 8.44
C ALA A 31 16.28 16.89 7.50
N GLU A 32 16.44 15.68 8.03
CA GLU A 32 16.71 14.50 7.20
C GLU A 32 15.45 14.08 6.44
N SER A 33 15.56 13.91 5.12
CA SER A 33 14.47 13.36 4.31
C SER A 33 14.31 11.87 4.60
N ILE A 34 13.09 11.45 4.96
CA ILE A 34 12.77 10.05 5.24
C ILE A 34 11.66 9.60 4.29
N LEU A 35 11.86 8.45 3.65
CA LEU A 35 10.89 7.85 2.74
C LEU A 35 10.60 6.40 3.13
N PHE A 36 9.37 6.10 3.49
CA PHE A 36 8.92 4.73 3.73
C PHE A 36 8.56 4.05 2.41
N VAL A 37 9.14 2.88 2.19
CA VAL A 37 8.99 2.12 0.96
C VAL A 37 8.62 0.67 1.28
N GLY A 38 7.54 0.20 0.66
CA GLY A 38 7.18 -1.23 0.64
C GLY A 38 7.92 -1.94 -0.49
N LEU A 39 7.19 -2.44 -1.50
CA LEU A 39 7.76 -3.08 -2.68
C LEU A 39 8.32 -2.11 -3.73
N GLY A 40 8.13 -0.80 -3.54
CA GLY A 40 8.54 0.19 -4.54
C GLY A 40 7.78 0.09 -5.86
N SER A 41 6.53 -0.39 -5.82
CA SER A 41 5.69 -0.62 -7.00
C SER A 41 5.06 0.65 -7.57
N ASN A 42 5.14 1.77 -6.86
CA ASN A 42 4.62 3.07 -7.27
C ASN A 42 5.70 4.17 -7.18
N LEU A 43 6.97 3.80 -7.40
CA LEU A 43 8.09 4.72 -7.30
C LEU A 43 8.89 4.74 -8.61
N LEU A 44 9.19 5.95 -9.07
CA LEU A 44 10.23 6.23 -10.05
C LEU A 44 11.32 7.05 -9.37
N VAL A 45 12.52 6.49 -9.27
CA VAL A 45 13.68 7.15 -8.68
C VAL A 45 14.56 7.68 -9.80
N ARG A 46 14.92 8.96 -9.76
CA ARG A 46 15.84 9.57 -10.72
C ARG A 46 17.27 9.07 -10.52
N ASP A 47 18.13 9.22 -11.51
CA ASP A 47 19.52 8.73 -11.48
C ASP A 47 20.34 9.33 -10.34
N GLY A 48 20.06 10.59 -9.92
CA GLY A 48 20.67 11.21 -8.74
C GLY A 48 20.30 10.55 -7.41
N GLY A 49 19.33 9.64 -7.40
CA GLY A 49 18.92 8.91 -6.20
C GLY A 49 18.08 9.72 -5.23
N PHE A 50 18.16 9.35 -3.95
CA PHE A 50 17.45 9.99 -2.85
C PHE A 50 18.42 10.39 -1.75
N ASP A 51 18.59 11.69 -1.56
CA ASP A 51 19.46 12.22 -0.49
C ASP A 51 18.73 12.20 0.85
N GLY A 52 18.62 11.01 1.42
CA GLY A 52 17.91 10.75 2.67
C GLY A 52 17.92 9.29 3.04
N THR A 53 17.10 8.96 4.03
CA THR A 53 16.90 7.60 4.51
C THR A 53 15.66 6.96 3.87
N VAL A 54 15.85 5.82 3.23
CA VAL A 54 14.77 4.92 2.83
C VAL A 54 14.54 3.89 3.93
N VAL A 55 13.33 3.87 4.50
CA VAL A 55 12.87 2.84 5.44
C VAL A 55 12.11 1.77 4.67
N PHE A 56 12.69 0.57 4.57
CA PHE A 56 12.12 -0.55 3.82
C PHE A 56 11.27 -1.45 4.72
N THR A 57 9.96 -1.44 4.51
CA THR A 57 9.00 -2.09 5.42
C THR A 57 8.61 -3.52 5.02
N HIS A 58 8.82 -3.92 3.75
CA HIS A 58 8.27 -5.16 3.20
C HIS A 58 8.69 -6.43 3.95
N HIS A 59 9.93 -6.54 4.40
CA HIS A 59 10.41 -7.72 5.15
C HIS A 59 10.36 -7.53 6.67
N ALA A 60 9.85 -6.42 7.16
CA ALA A 60 9.93 -6.03 8.56
C ALA A 60 8.58 -6.01 9.26
N LEU A 61 7.57 -5.37 8.66
CA LEU A 61 6.26 -5.17 9.28
C LEU A 61 5.22 -6.07 8.59
N THR A 62 5.35 -7.40 8.75
CA THR A 62 4.63 -8.40 7.94
C THR A 62 3.60 -9.24 8.70
N GLY A 63 3.33 -8.95 9.98
CA GLY A 63 2.35 -9.69 10.76
C GLY A 63 0.92 -9.47 10.25
N ILE A 64 0.13 -10.57 10.15
CA ILE A 64 -1.31 -10.52 9.92
C ILE A 64 -1.98 -11.31 11.04
N ARG A 65 -3.06 -10.76 11.60
CA ARG A 65 -3.84 -11.42 12.65
C ARG A 65 -5.33 -11.15 12.45
N GLN A 66 -6.17 -12.17 12.59
CA GLN A 66 -7.59 -11.98 12.78
C GLN A 66 -7.82 -11.49 14.22
N GLN A 67 -8.63 -10.47 14.40
CA GLN A 67 -9.04 -10.00 15.70
C GLN A 67 -10.17 -10.87 16.25
N ALA A 68 -10.44 -10.78 17.55
CA ALA A 68 -11.49 -11.55 18.19
C ALA A 68 -12.83 -11.42 17.46
N ALA A 69 -13.61 -12.51 17.47
CA ALA A 69 -14.84 -12.63 16.70
C ALA A 69 -15.84 -11.48 17.01
N GLY A 70 -16.09 -10.67 16.00
CA GLY A 70 -17.14 -9.66 15.96
C GLY A 70 -18.23 -10.04 14.96
N ILE A 71 -19.19 -9.15 14.74
CA ILE A 71 -20.25 -9.30 13.75
C ILE A 71 -19.62 -9.42 12.35
N ARG A 72 -18.59 -8.61 12.07
CA ARG A 72 -17.82 -8.60 10.82
C ARG A 72 -16.39 -9.06 11.06
N PRO A 73 -15.81 -9.87 10.17
CA PRO A 73 -14.41 -10.27 10.25
C PRO A 73 -13.48 -9.05 10.22
N THR A 74 -12.59 -8.98 11.20
CA THR A 74 -11.66 -7.87 11.37
C THR A 74 -10.24 -8.39 11.46
N PHE A 75 -9.32 -7.73 10.76
CA PHE A 75 -7.93 -8.17 10.63
C PHE A 75 -6.98 -7.01 10.86
N SER A 76 -5.96 -7.23 11.68
CA SER A 76 -4.81 -6.32 11.77
C SER A 76 -3.69 -6.81 10.87
N ALA A 77 -3.04 -5.91 10.18
CA ALA A 77 -1.92 -6.25 9.31
C ALA A 77 -0.87 -5.13 9.29
N GLY A 78 0.40 -5.52 9.30
CA GLY A 78 1.53 -4.61 9.23
C GLY A 78 1.68 -3.94 7.87
N ALA A 79 2.27 -2.75 7.87
CA ALA A 79 2.45 -1.93 6.65
C ALA A 79 3.31 -2.60 5.56
N GLY A 80 4.18 -3.54 5.95
CA GLY A 80 5.03 -4.31 5.03
C GLY A 80 4.35 -5.52 4.38
N VAL A 81 3.13 -5.87 4.79
CA VAL A 81 2.36 -6.98 4.21
C VAL A 81 1.99 -6.66 2.76
N PRO A 82 2.27 -7.52 1.77
CA PRO A 82 1.73 -7.36 0.43
C PRO A 82 0.21 -7.42 0.43
N ALA A 83 -0.45 -6.51 -0.27
CA ALA A 83 -1.92 -6.45 -0.33
C ALA A 83 -2.56 -7.79 -0.79
N PRO A 84 -2.01 -8.51 -1.78
CA PRO A 84 -2.53 -9.84 -2.16
C PRO A 84 -2.42 -10.88 -1.04
N HIS A 85 -1.49 -10.72 -0.09
CA HIS A 85 -1.37 -11.65 1.04
C HIS A 85 -2.49 -11.42 2.05
N LEU A 86 -2.85 -10.15 2.33
CA LEU A 86 -4.01 -9.86 3.17
C LEU A 86 -5.30 -10.39 2.52
N ALA A 87 -5.50 -10.19 1.21
CA ALA A 87 -6.69 -10.70 0.51
C ALA A 87 -6.88 -12.22 0.71
N ARG A 88 -5.79 -12.99 0.50
CA ARG A 88 -5.84 -14.45 0.69
C ARG A 88 -6.06 -14.85 2.16
N TYR A 89 -5.42 -14.12 3.09
CA TYR A 89 -5.60 -14.37 4.51
C TYR A 89 -7.03 -14.13 4.95
N VAL A 90 -7.64 -13.02 4.52
CA VAL A 90 -9.06 -12.69 4.77
C VAL A 90 -9.97 -13.79 4.25
N ALA A 91 -9.80 -14.23 3.01
CA ALA A 91 -10.59 -15.31 2.42
C ALA A 91 -10.50 -16.62 3.23
N LYS A 92 -9.30 -17.03 3.61
CA LYS A 92 -9.05 -18.25 4.42
C LYS A 92 -9.66 -18.19 5.82
N HIS A 93 -9.96 -16.99 6.32
CA HIS A 93 -10.51 -16.80 7.67
C HIS A 93 -11.96 -16.28 7.64
N GLY A 94 -12.72 -16.66 6.60
CA GLY A 94 -14.16 -16.40 6.51
C GLY A 94 -14.54 -14.95 6.19
N GLY A 95 -13.61 -14.19 5.63
CA GLY A 95 -13.90 -12.84 5.13
C GLY A 95 -14.06 -12.80 3.62
N GLY A 96 -14.88 -11.86 3.13
CA GLY A 96 -15.11 -11.55 1.72
C GLY A 96 -15.01 -10.05 1.47
N GLY A 97 -14.90 -9.63 0.22
CA GLY A 97 -14.76 -8.22 -0.17
C GLY A 97 -13.33 -7.70 -0.20
N ALA A 98 -12.33 -8.55 0.09
CA ALA A 98 -10.90 -8.21 -0.02
C ALA A 98 -10.30 -8.60 -1.38
N GLU A 99 -11.03 -9.22 -2.28
CA GLU A 99 -10.53 -9.85 -3.51
C GLU A 99 -9.86 -8.85 -4.46
N TRP A 100 -10.32 -7.61 -4.47
CA TRP A 100 -9.74 -6.52 -5.26
C TRP A 100 -8.28 -6.24 -4.87
N MET A 101 -7.90 -6.46 -3.61
CA MET A 101 -6.53 -6.25 -3.14
C MET A 101 -5.52 -7.19 -3.80
N ALA A 102 -5.98 -8.33 -4.37
CA ALA A 102 -5.13 -9.22 -5.16
C ALA A 102 -4.53 -8.52 -6.38
N GLY A 103 -5.20 -7.48 -6.89
CA GLY A 103 -4.72 -6.64 -7.98
C GLY A 103 -3.78 -5.49 -7.56
N VAL A 104 -3.56 -5.24 -6.29
CA VAL A 104 -2.69 -4.15 -5.81
C VAL A 104 -1.25 -4.64 -5.70
N PRO A 105 -0.30 -4.13 -6.49
CA PRO A 105 1.07 -4.68 -6.56
C PRO A 105 2.00 -4.16 -5.45
N GLY A 106 1.46 -3.63 -4.35
CA GLY A 106 2.21 -3.01 -3.27
C GLY A 106 1.97 -3.63 -1.91
N THR A 107 2.51 -2.99 -0.89
CA THR A 107 2.26 -3.31 0.52
C THR A 107 1.12 -2.47 1.09
N LEU A 108 0.59 -2.89 2.23
CA LEU A 108 -0.51 -2.19 2.90
C LEU A 108 -0.14 -0.75 3.31
N GLY A 109 1.09 -0.50 3.74
CA GLY A 109 1.55 0.87 4.03
C GLY A 109 1.46 1.78 2.80
N GLY A 110 1.87 1.28 1.63
CA GLY A 110 1.70 2.00 0.36
C GLY A 110 0.23 2.14 -0.05
N ALA A 111 -0.58 1.10 0.20
CA ALA A 111 -2.02 1.14 -0.07
C ALA A 111 -2.74 2.17 0.81
N LEU A 112 -2.39 2.27 2.09
CA LEU A 112 -2.90 3.27 3.01
C LEU A 112 -2.48 4.69 2.59
N ALA A 113 -1.18 4.89 2.31
CA ALA A 113 -0.65 6.21 1.95
C ALA A 113 -1.22 6.79 0.66
N MET A 114 -1.65 5.94 -0.27
CA MET A 114 -2.13 6.34 -1.59
C MET A 114 -3.62 6.07 -1.82
N ASN A 115 -4.36 5.63 -0.81
CA ASN A 115 -5.70 5.08 -0.99
C ASN A 115 -5.75 4.18 -2.24
N ALA A 116 -4.88 3.17 -2.25
CA ALA A 116 -4.76 2.31 -3.42
C ALA A 116 -6.07 1.58 -3.68
N GLY A 117 -6.49 1.57 -4.93
CA GLY A 117 -7.72 0.91 -5.36
C GLY A 117 -7.52 0.17 -6.68
N CYS A 118 -8.29 -0.90 -6.84
CA CYS A 118 -8.32 -1.75 -8.02
C CYS A 118 -9.69 -2.44 -8.10
N TYR A 119 -10.21 -2.64 -9.30
CA TYR A 119 -11.45 -3.38 -9.53
C TYR A 119 -12.67 -2.88 -8.73
N GLY A 120 -12.77 -1.57 -8.51
CA GLY A 120 -13.88 -0.92 -7.81
C GLY A 120 -13.78 -0.86 -6.29
N GLY A 121 -12.74 -1.46 -5.68
CA GLY A 121 -12.46 -1.32 -4.24
C GLY A 121 -11.26 -0.41 -3.99
N GLN A 122 -11.18 0.18 -2.81
CA GLN A 122 -10.05 0.98 -2.37
C GLN A 122 -9.76 0.78 -0.87
N ALA A 123 -8.53 1.09 -0.45
CA ALA A 123 -8.02 0.70 0.86
C ALA A 123 -8.84 1.29 2.02
N TRP A 124 -9.17 2.56 1.95
CA TRP A 124 -9.82 3.27 3.05
C TRP A 124 -11.30 2.93 3.22
N ASP A 125 -11.95 2.27 2.26
CA ASP A 125 -13.32 1.75 2.43
C ASP A 125 -13.40 0.65 3.52
N HIS A 126 -12.26 0.05 3.86
CA HIS A 126 -12.18 -1.06 4.80
C HIS A 126 -11.41 -0.74 6.09
N VAL A 127 -10.84 0.45 6.22
CA VAL A 127 -10.03 0.83 7.38
C VAL A 127 -10.92 1.15 8.58
N LEU A 128 -10.67 0.50 9.72
CA LEU A 128 -11.23 0.88 11.04
C LEU A 128 -10.28 1.79 11.80
N ALA A 129 -9.00 1.47 11.80
CA ALA A 129 -7.95 2.21 12.46
C ALA A 129 -6.60 1.96 11.78
N VAL A 130 -5.67 2.85 11.98
CA VAL A 130 -4.27 2.66 11.60
C VAL A 130 -3.37 2.98 12.77
N GLU A 131 -2.22 2.35 12.81
CA GLU A 131 -1.12 2.75 13.67
C GLU A 131 -0.06 3.44 12.83
N THR A 132 0.39 4.59 13.30
CA THR A 132 1.42 5.40 12.64
C THR A 132 2.58 5.64 13.59
N VAL A 133 3.72 5.99 13.04
CA VAL A 133 4.88 6.47 13.78
C VAL A 133 5.26 7.86 13.28
N ASP A 134 5.51 8.78 14.21
CA ASP A 134 6.00 10.11 13.86
C ASP A 134 7.54 10.14 13.75
N ARG A 135 8.10 11.29 13.35
CA ARG A 135 9.55 11.50 13.22
C ARG A 135 10.32 11.27 14.52
N ASN A 136 9.69 11.48 15.67
CA ASN A 136 10.29 11.29 16.97
C ASN A 136 10.17 9.85 17.48
N GLY A 137 9.67 8.93 16.65
CA GLY A 137 9.48 7.53 17.00
C GLY A 137 8.33 7.31 18.00
N ASN A 138 7.34 8.19 18.04
CA ASN A 138 6.13 7.99 18.86
C ASN A 138 5.07 7.31 18.00
N LEU A 139 4.45 6.29 18.56
CA LEU A 139 3.32 5.59 17.95
C LEU A 139 2.02 6.33 18.24
N ARG A 140 1.13 6.33 17.26
CA ARG A 140 -0.22 6.89 17.38
C ARG A 140 -1.23 5.98 16.71
N THR A 141 -2.39 5.83 17.36
CA THR A 141 -3.56 5.22 16.73
C THR A 141 -4.42 6.32 16.14
N ARG A 142 -4.83 6.14 14.87
CA ARG A 142 -5.64 7.07 14.12
C ARG A 142 -6.87 6.38 13.53
N GLY A 143 -7.97 7.11 13.41
CA GLY A 143 -9.17 6.67 12.69
C GLY A 143 -9.28 7.30 11.30
N PRO A 144 -10.24 6.83 10.47
CA PRO A 144 -10.50 7.46 9.16
C PRO A 144 -10.86 8.96 9.24
N SER A 145 -11.49 9.40 10.33
CA SER A 145 -11.85 10.80 10.58
C SER A 145 -10.66 11.73 10.73
N ASP A 146 -9.47 11.19 11.04
CA ASP A 146 -8.24 11.98 11.19
C ASP A 146 -7.61 12.35 9.85
N TYR A 147 -8.10 11.79 8.74
CA TYR A 147 -7.53 11.97 7.42
C TYR A 147 -8.51 12.62 6.43
N ASP A 148 -7.95 13.36 5.50
CA ASP A 148 -8.60 13.70 4.23
C ASP A 148 -8.25 12.62 3.21
N VAL A 149 -9.25 11.85 2.78
CA VAL A 149 -9.10 10.67 1.94
C VAL A 149 -9.80 10.88 0.61
N GLY A 150 -9.08 10.73 -0.47
CA GLY A 150 -9.60 10.87 -1.83
C GLY A 150 -8.92 9.93 -2.83
N TYR A 151 -9.21 10.12 -4.10
CA TYR A 151 -8.60 9.33 -5.18
C TYR A 151 -7.08 9.57 -5.23
N ARG A 152 -6.30 8.54 -4.91
CA ARG A 152 -4.83 8.61 -4.83
C ARG A 152 -4.33 9.72 -3.91
N HIS A 153 -5.07 9.98 -2.88
CA HIS A 153 -4.79 11.03 -1.90
C HIS A 153 -5.13 10.57 -0.50
N VAL A 154 -4.21 10.78 0.43
CA VAL A 154 -4.43 10.64 1.88
C VAL A 154 -3.56 11.67 2.57
N ALA A 155 -4.17 12.54 3.35
CA ALA A 155 -3.47 13.56 4.13
C ALA A 155 -3.98 13.58 5.58
N LEU A 156 -3.07 13.68 6.54
CA LEU A 156 -3.43 13.85 7.95
C LEU A 156 -4.02 15.25 8.15
N LYS A 157 -5.23 15.34 8.72
CA LYS A 157 -5.86 16.60 9.09
C LYS A 157 -5.04 17.26 10.20
N GLY A 158 -4.85 18.57 10.08
CA GLY A 158 -4.00 19.31 11.02
C GLY A 158 -2.50 19.23 10.70
N GLY A 159 -2.11 18.50 9.67
CA GLY A 159 -0.72 18.37 9.23
C GLY A 159 0.12 17.47 10.14
N GLY A 160 1.43 17.47 9.86
CA GLY A 160 2.40 16.60 10.54
C GLY A 160 2.93 15.50 9.61
N GLU A 161 4.05 14.93 10.01
CA GLU A 161 4.70 13.84 9.29
C GLU A 161 4.57 12.55 10.09
N GLU A 162 3.78 11.63 9.58
CA GLU A 162 3.57 10.31 10.16
C GLU A 162 3.59 9.25 9.06
N TRP A 163 4.08 8.06 9.38
CA TRP A 163 4.13 6.92 8.47
C TRP A 163 3.34 5.75 9.02
N PHE A 164 2.61 5.07 8.17
CA PHE A 164 1.82 3.90 8.53
C PHE A 164 2.72 2.71 8.89
N VAL A 165 2.51 2.11 10.06
CA VAL A 165 3.20 0.90 10.53
C VAL A 165 2.27 -0.32 10.56
N SER A 166 0.97 -0.12 10.76
CA SER A 166 -0.05 -1.15 10.66
C SER A 166 -1.43 -0.56 10.34
N GLY A 167 -2.37 -1.43 9.95
CA GLY A 167 -3.77 -1.08 9.80
C GLY A 167 -4.69 -2.18 10.33
N VAL A 168 -5.89 -1.78 10.77
CA VAL A 168 -7.00 -2.64 11.14
C VAL A 168 -8.08 -2.50 10.09
N PHE A 169 -8.43 -3.61 9.46
CA PHE A 169 -9.36 -3.67 8.32
C PHE A 169 -10.58 -4.51 8.67
N VAL A 170 -11.74 -4.09 8.21
CA VAL A 170 -13.01 -4.80 8.37
C VAL A 170 -13.54 -5.23 7.01
N PHE A 171 -14.02 -6.46 6.95
CA PHE A 171 -14.58 -7.05 5.74
C PHE A 171 -15.94 -7.69 6.03
N GLU A 172 -16.68 -8.02 4.98
CA GLU A 172 -17.90 -8.80 5.11
C GLU A 172 -17.56 -10.28 5.38
N ARG A 173 -18.56 -11.06 5.81
CA ARG A 173 -18.42 -12.53 5.82
C ARG A 173 -18.42 -13.06 4.41
N GLY A 174 -17.62 -14.08 4.14
CA GLY A 174 -17.52 -14.67 2.81
C GLY A 174 -17.02 -16.11 2.85
N GLU A 175 -17.26 -16.81 1.75
CA GLU A 175 -16.80 -18.18 1.55
C GLU A 175 -15.43 -18.22 0.86
N GLU A 176 -14.49 -18.96 1.42
CA GLU A 176 -13.11 -19.06 0.91
C GLU A 176 -13.07 -19.42 -0.58
N ALA A 177 -13.84 -20.45 -0.97
CA ALA A 177 -13.83 -20.94 -2.35
C ALA A 177 -14.30 -19.85 -3.34
N ALA A 178 -15.35 -19.09 -3.00
CA ALA A 178 -15.87 -18.00 -3.81
C ALA A 178 -14.86 -16.85 -3.91
N ALA A 179 -14.28 -16.42 -2.79
CA ALA A 179 -13.28 -15.37 -2.74
C ALA A 179 -12.02 -15.74 -3.55
N MET A 180 -11.51 -16.96 -3.41
CA MET A 180 -10.36 -17.45 -4.18
C MET A 180 -10.66 -17.57 -5.68
N ALA A 181 -11.87 -17.97 -6.07
CA ALA A 181 -12.28 -18.00 -7.46
C ALA A 181 -12.35 -16.57 -8.05
N ARG A 182 -12.90 -15.62 -7.30
CA ARG A 182 -12.94 -14.21 -7.71
C ARG A 182 -11.55 -13.62 -7.87
N MET A 183 -10.63 -13.84 -6.93
CA MET A 183 -9.25 -13.39 -7.05
C MET A 183 -8.57 -13.94 -8.31
N ARG A 184 -8.75 -15.25 -8.62
CA ARG A 184 -8.20 -15.84 -9.85
C ARG A 184 -8.76 -15.16 -11.10
N GLN A 185 -10.08 -14.92 -11.15
CA GLN A 185 -10.72 -14.22 -12.28
C GLN A 185 -10.11 -12.83 -12.49
N LEU A 186 -10.00 -12.03 -11.42
CA LEU A 186 -9.44 -10.67 -11.48
C LEU A 186 -7.98 -10.68 -11.96
N LEU A 187 -7.17 -11.61 -11.47
CA LEU A 187 -5.77 -11.74 -11.89
C LEU A 187 -5.64 -12.22 -13.34
N THR A 188 -6.49 -13.16 -13.81
CA THR A 188 -6.51 -13.59 -15.22
C THR A 188 -6.81 -12.42 -16.14
N THR A 189 -7.84 -11.63 -15.84
CA THR A 189 -8.17 -10.41 -16.60
C THR A 189 -6.98 -9.44 -16.62
N ARG A 190 -6.30 -9.27 -15.48
CA ARG A 190 -5.15 -8.39 -15.40
C ARG A 190 -3.99 -8.83 -16.28
N VAL A 191 -3.65 -10.13 -16.25
CA VAL A 191 -2.58 -10.68 -17.10
C VAL A 191 -2.89 -10.49 -18.58
N ALA A 192 -4.16 -10.63 -18.97
CA ALA A 192 -4.59 -10.45 -20.34
C ALA A 192 -4.56 -8.98 -20.83
N THR A 193 -4.68 -8.02 -19.88
CA THR A 193 -4.84 -6.60 -20.23
C THR A 193 -3.61 -5.73 -19.91
N GLN A 194 -2.63 -6.24 -19.16
CA GLN A 194 -1.48 -5.45 -18.70
C GLN A 194 -0.16 -6.18 -18.94
N PRO A 195 0.92 -5.46 -19.32
CA PRO A 195 2.24 -6.06 -19.61
C PRO A 195 3.00 -6.36 -18.30
N LEU A 196 2.50 -7.28 -17.48
CA LEU A 196 3.05 -7.60 -16.15
C LEU A 196 4.43 -8.28 -16.21
N ASN A 197 4.86 -8.76 -17.37
CA ASN A 197 6.16 -9.38 -17.61
C ASN A 197 7.29 -8.36 -17.84
N GLN A 198 6.96 -7.09 -17.94
CA GLN A 198 7.94 -6.01 -18.12
C GLN A 198 8.13 -5.21 -16.82
N PRO A 199 9.32 -4.62 -16.58
CA PRO A 199 9.53 -3.67 -15.50
C PRO A 199 8.56 -2.49 -15.64
N ASN A 200 7.67 -2.31 -14.68
CA ASN A 200 6.70 -1.22 -14.68
C ASN A 200 6.29 -0.87 -13.24
N ALA A 201 5.64 0.27 -13.06
CA ALA A 201 5.07 0.70 -11.78
C ALA A 201 3.54 0.93 -11.89
N GLY A 202 2.87 0.21 -12.80
CA GLY A 202 1.45 0.38 -13.07
C GLY A 202 1.14 1.66 -13.87
N SER A 203 -0.05 2.22 -13.69
CA SER A 203 -0.45 3.47 -14.36
C SER A 203 0.40 4.64 -13.84
N VAL A 204 1.10 5.30 -14.76
CA VAL A 204 1.98 6.45 -14.43
C VAL A 204 1.16 7.72 -14.21
N PHE A 205 0.02 7.84 -14.88
CA PHE A 205 -0.84 9.01 -14.82
C PHE A 205 -2.13 8.70 -14.05
N ARG A 206 -2.65 9.71 -13.37
CA ARG A 206 -3.99 9.63 -12.76
C ARG A 206 -5.04 9.61 -13.85
N ASN A 207 -6.13 8.86 -13.63
CA ASN A 207 -7.27 8.91 -14.53
C ASN A 207 -7.94 10.29 -14.43
N PRO A 208 -8.27 10.93 -15.57
CA PRO A 208 -9.07 12.12 -15.58
C PRO A 208 -10.54 11.81 -15.20
N PRO A 209 -11.34 12.82 -14.81
CA PRO A 209 -12.76 12.62 -14.54
C PRO A 209 -13.47 11.98 -15.75
N GLY A 210 -14.15 10.87 -15.52
CA GLY A 210 -14.98 10.18 -16.53
C GLY A 210 -14.24 9.37 -17.58
N ASP A 211 -12.89 9.24 -17.52
CA ASP A 211 -12.12 8.47 -18.49
C ASP A 211 -10.89 7.77 -17.86
N HIS A 212 -10.18 6.98 -18.65
CA HIS A 212 -8.95 6.30 -18.26
C HIS A 212 -7.74 6.90 -18.99
N ALA A 213 -6.69 7.27 -18.25
CA ALA A 213 -5.47 7.83 -18.80
C ALA A 213 -4.84 6.90 -19.89
N ALA A 214 -4.87 5.59 -19.66
CA ALA A 214 -4.38 4.62 -20.64
C ALA A 214 -5.11 4.68 -21.98
N ARG A 215 -6.43 4.91 -21.97
CA ARG A 215 -7.23 5.07 -23.19
C ARG A 215 -6.90 6.35 -23.94
N GLN A 216 -6.68 7.45 -23.22
CA GLN A 216 -6.26 8.71 -23.86
C GLN A 216 -4.89 8.59 -24.51
N HIS A 217 -3.94 7.91 -23.86
CA HIS A 217 -2.62 7.62 -24.45
C HIS A 217 -2.71 6.78 -25.72
N ASP A 218 -3.71 5.88 -25.82
CA ASP A 218 -3.94 5.10 -27.05
C ASP A 218 -4.44 5.99 -28.20
N LEU A 219 -5.36 6.92 -27.90
CA LEU A 219 -5.90 7.84 -28.88
C LEU A 219 -4.83 8.83 -29.39
N ASP A 220 -3.89 9.22 -28.51
CA ASP A 220 -2.80 10.14 -28.82
C ASP A 220 -1.58 9.43 -29.47
N GLY A 221 -1.65 8.11 -29.72
CA GLY A 221 -0.57 7.33 -30.35
C GLY A 221 0.70 7.20 -29.50
N ILE A 222 0.61 7.41 -28.17
CA ILE A 222 1.73 7.42 -27.24
C ILE A 222 2.06 5.99 -26.72
N ARG A 223 1.30 4.98 -27.11
CA ARG A 223 1.65 3.58 -26.77
C ARG A 223 2.93 3.13 -27.47
N GLY A 224 3.93 3.03 -26.67
CA GLY A 224 5.08 2.14 -26.84
C GLY A 224 5.73 2.14 -28.23
N ARG A 225 6.57 3.08 -28.50
CA ARG A 225 7.74 2.82 -29.37
C ARG A 225 8.91 2.36 -28.50
#